data_a738d953205c51bcf482a9de9d160818
#
_entry.id   a738d953205c51bcf482a9de9d160818
#
_cell.length_a   1.000
_cell.length_b   1.000
_cell.length_c   1.000
_cell.angle_alpha   90.00
_cell.angle_beta   90.00
_cell.angle_gamma   90.00
#
_symmetry.space_group_name_H-M   'P 1'
#
loop_
_entity.id
_entity.type
_entity.pdbx_description
1 polymer ?
#
loop_
_entity_poly.entity_id
_entity_poly.type
_entity_poly.pdbx_seq_one_letter_code
_entity_poly.pdbx_strand_id
1 'polypeptide(L)'
;MNNWERMKAGRLYNADSKDLEQYHKFGMETCDKFNRTPLWRKKRKQRLLEKLIPSAKDGGAAIFAPFYCEYGVNIHFGKGCFVNYKCTFLDCAPITLEDGVWVGANVTIATPCHPFLSDER
;
A
#
# COMPACT_ATOMS: atom_id res chain seq x y z
N MET A 1 -21.60 -8.11 -3.71
CA MET A 1 -20.28 -7.51 -3.40
C MET A 1 -20.17 -7.27 -1.91
N ASN A 2 -19.07 -7.73 -1.30
CA ASN A 2 -18.73 -7.35 0.07
C ASN A 2 -18.08 -5.98 0.11
N ASN A 3 -17.76 -5.47 1.31
CA ASN A 3 -17.16 -4.13 1.45
C ASN A 3 -15.76 -4.03 0.83
N TRP A 4 -14.98 -5.12 0.86
CA TRP A 4 -13.67 -5.18 0.23
C TRP A 4 -13.77 -4.94 -1.29
N GLU A 5 -14.69 -5.63 -1.94
CA GLU A 5 -14.92 -5.48 -3.38
C GLU A 5 -15.48 -4.11 -3.75
N ARG A 6 -16.40 -3.60 -2.92
CA ARG A 6 -16.98 -2.25 -3.12
C ARG A 6 -15.91 -1.17 -3.03
N MET A 7 -15.07 -1.26 -2.01
CA MET A 7 -13.96 -0.31 -1.81
C MET A 7 -13.03 -0.29 -3.01
N LYS A 8 -12.59 -1.46 -3.47
CA LYS A 8 -11.69 -1.59 -4.62
C LYS A 8 -12.32 -1.10 -5.91
N ALA A 9 -13.64 -1.19 -6.03
CA ALA A 9 -14.38 -0.74 -7.20
C ALA A 9 -14.77 0.73 -7.17
N GLY A 10 -14.36 1.47 -6.13
CA GLY A 10 -14.69 2.89 -5.98
C GLY A 10 -16.14 3.15 -5.59
N ARG A 11 -16.80 2.17 -4.98
CA ARG A 11 -18.18 2.28 -4.50
C ARG A 11 -18.21 2.61 -3.02
N LEU A 12 -19.32 3.17 -2.56
CA LEU A 12 -19.53 3.42 -1.13
C LEU A 12 -19.43 2.12 -0.34
N TYR A 13 -18.68 2.13 0.74
CA TYR A 13 -18.43 0.96 1.57
C TYR A 13 -18.34 1.34 3.05
N ASN A 14 -18.48 0.36 3.94
CA ASN A 14 -18.28 0.55 5.37
C ASN A 14 -16.83 0.21 5.73
N ALA A 15 -16.07 1.23 6.13
CA ALA A 15 -14.65 1.09 6.47
C ALA A 15 -14.40 0.24 7.71
N ASP A 16 -15.39 0.16 8.62
CA ASP A 16 -15.28 -0.61 9.86
C ASP A 16 -15.76 -2.05 9.73
N SER A 17 -16.00 -2.51 8.50
CA SER A 17 -16.50 -3.87 8.30
C SER A 17 -15.43 -4.93 8.53
N LYS A 18 -15.87 -6.10 8.99
CA LYS A 18 -14.96 -7.22 9.32
C LYS A 18 -14.21 -7.77 8.12
N ASP A 19 -14.77 -7.67 6.93
CA ASP A 19 -14.12 -8.14 5.71
C ASP A 19 -12.92 -7.27 5.28
N LEU A 20 -12.80 -6.06 5.83
CA LEU A 20 -11.64 -5.19 5.64
C LEU A 20 -10.59 -5.36 6.73
N GLU A 21 -11.02 -5.67 7.93
CA GLU A 21 -10.21 -5.63 9.14
C GLU A 21 -8.91 -6.45 9.03
N GLN A 22 -9.02 -7.69 8.58
CA GLN A 22 -7.87 -8.60 8.47
C GLN A 22 -6.83 -8.09 7.46
N TYR A 23 -7.28 -7.54 6.34
CA TYR A 23 -6.38 -6.98 5.31
C TYR A 23 -5.69 -5.73 5.80
N HIS A 24 -6.44 -4.86 6.49
CA HIS A 24 -5.90 -3.62 7.05
C HIS A 24 -4.86 -3.91 8.14
N LYS A 25 -5.18 -4.85 9.04
CA LYS A 25 -4.26 -5.30 10.07
C LYS A 25 -2.95 -5.83 9.48
N PHE A 26 -3.05 -6.70 8.48
CA PHE A 26 -1.88 -7.25 7.79
C PHE A 26 -1.02 -6.13 7.17
N GLY A 27 -1.65 -5.19 6.47
CA GLY A 27 -0.96 -4.07 5.85
C GLY A 27 -0.21 -3.20 6.86
N MET A 28 -0.88 -2.80 7.93
CA MET A 28 -0.30 -1.97 8.97
C MET A 28 0.85 -2.67 9.70
N GLU A 29 0.64 -3.93 10.11
CA GLU A 29 1.66 -4.68 10.84
C GLU A 29 2.89 -4.95 9.98
N THR A 30 2.70 -5.27 8.70
CA THR A 30 3.82 -5.55 7.80
C THR A 30 4.60 -4.30 7.48
N CYS A 31 3.93 -3.17 7.26
CA CYS A 31 4.58 -1.85 7.13
C CYS A 31 5.41 -1.52 8.37
N ASP A 32 4.84 -1.71 9.54
CA ASP A 32 5.53 -1.41 10.79
C ASP A 32 6.80 -2.25 10.94
N LYS A 33 6.72 -3.54 10.66
CA LYS A 33 7.89 -4.43 10.67
C LYS A 33 8.95 -4.01 9.65
N PHE A 34 8.54 -3.66 8.45
CA PHE A 34 9.45 -3.18 7.41
C PHE A 34 10.17 -1.90 7.86
N ASN A 35 9.42 -0.93 8.38
CA ASN A 35 9.97 0.35 8.80
C ASN A 35 10.91 0.23 10.01
N ARG A 36 10.67 -0.72 10.90
CA ARG A 36 11.51 -0.96 12.09
C ARG A 36 12.72 -1.84 11.82
N THR A 37 12.76 -2.55 10.72
CA THR A 37 13.88 -3.43 10.40
C THR A 37 15.11 -2.59 10.05
N PRO A 38 16.27 -2.81 10.71
CA PRO A 38 17.46 -2.05 10.44
C PRO A 38 17.90 -2.13 8.97
N LEU A 39 18.43 -1.03 8.46
CA LEU A 39 18.84 -0.91 7.06
C LEU A 39 19.83 -2.00 6.62
N TRP A 40 20.72 -2.42 7.52
CA TRP A 40 21.72 -3.45 7.21
C TRP A 40 21.12 -4.85 7.04
N ARG A 41 19.89 -5.08 7.50
CA ARG A 41 19.18 -6.35 7.32
C ARG A 41 18.39 -6.37 6.00
N LYS A 42 19.10 -6.19 4.92
CA LYS A 42 18.50 -6.01 3.58
C LYS A 42 17.60 -7.15 3.14
N LYS A 43 18.00 -8.40 3.37
CA LYS A 43 17.19 -9.57 2.97
C LYS A 43 15.87 -9.63 3.72
N ARG A 44 15.89 -9.31 5.01
CA ARG A 44 14.65 -9.29 5.80
C ARG A 44 13.72 -8.17 5.35
N LYS A 45 14.26 -6.99 5.10
CA LYS A 45 13.47 -5.87 4.59
C LYS A 45 12.83 -6.22 3.25
N GLN A 46 13.59 -6.82 2.35
CA GLN A 46 13.08 -7.23 1.04
C GLN A 46 11.98 -8.29 1.16
N ARG A 47 12.14 -9.29 2.03
CA ARG A 47 11.11 -10.31 2.26
C ARG A 47 9.81 -9.70 2.80
N LEU A 48 9.92 -8.75 3.74
CA LEU A 48 8.74 -8.05 4.27
C LEU A 48 8.05 -7.23 3.19
N LEU A 49 8.82 -6.54 2.37
CA LEU A 49 8.29 -5.76 1.26
C LEU A 49 7.55 -6.64 0.24
N GLU A 50 8.14 -7.76 -0.16
CA GLU A 50 7.53 -8.69 -1.10
C GLU A 50 6.27 -9.35 -0.54
N LYS A 51 6.24 -9.57 0.77
CA LYS A 51 5.06 -10.08 1.46
C LYS A 51 3.92 -9.06 1.46
N LEU A 52 4.25 -7.79 1.67
CA LEU A 52 3.31 -6.68 1.66
C LEU A 52 2.80 -6.39 0.25
N ILE A 53 3.73 -6.29 -0.70
CA ILE A 53 3.47 -5.93 -2.09
C ILE A 53 4.13 -6.97 -2.99
N PRO A 54 3.40 -8.03 -3.39
CA PRO A 54 3.99 -9.13 -4.17
C PRO A 54 4.68 -8.71 -5.47
N SER A 55 4.19 -7.66 -6.14
CA SER A 55 4.81 -7.17 -7.37
C SER A 55 6.17 -6.47 -7.16
N ALA A 56 6.59 -6.27 -5.91
CA ALA A 56 7.94 -5.75 -5.63
C ALA A 56 9.04 -6.79 -5.88
N LYS A 57 8.68 -8.08 -6.06
CA LYS A 57 9.63 -9.15 -6.37
C LYS A 57 10.33 -8.96 -7.71
N ASP A 58 11.44 -9.67 -7.88
CA ASP A 58 12.11 -9.88 -9.16
C ASP A 58 12.41 -8.56 -9.91
N GLY A 59 12.93 -7.58 -9.18
CA GLY A 59 13.28 -6.28 -9.75
C GLY A 59 12.09 -5.36 -9.98
N GLY A 60 10.95 -5.65 -9.36
CA GLY A 60 9.75 -4.82 -9.48
C GLY A 60 9.94 -3.46 -8.83
N ALA A 61 10.26 -3.42 -7.54
CA ALA A 61 10.42 -2.15 -6.86
C ALA A 61 11.47 -2.19 -5.75
N ALA A 62 12.19 -1.07 -5.61
CA ALA A 62 12.99 -0.76 -4.44
C ALA A 62 12.29 0.36 -3.68
N ILE A 63 12.06 0.16 -2.39
CA ILE A 63 11.36 1.13 -1.55
C ILE A 63 12.22 1.48 -0.34
N PHE A 64 12.48 2.77 -0.15
CA PHE A 64 13.17 3.26 1.03
C PHE A 64 12.20 3.50 2.18
N ALA A 65 12.54 2.98 3.35
CA ALA A 65 11.78 3.22 4.57
C ALA A 65 12.01 4.66 5.08
N PRO A 66 11.05 5.24 5.79
CA PRO A 66 9.76 4.66 6.10
C PRO A 66 8.79 4.73 4.91
N PHE A 67 7.95 3.72 4.81
CA PHE A 67 6.89 3.61 3.81
C PHE A 67 5.58 3.23 4.49
N TYR A 68 4.48 3.83 4.07
CA TYR A 68 3.17 3.57 4.63
C TYR A 68 2.16 3.26 3.54
N CYS A 69 1.27 2.31 3.81
CA CYS A 69 0.14 2.01 2.95
C CYS A 69 -1.04 1.53 3.79
N GLU A 70 -2.23 1.44 3.18
CA GLU A 70 -3.40 0.88 3.87
C GLU A 70 -3.35 -0.64 3.88
N TYR A 71 -3.17 -1.26 2.72
CA TYR A 71 -3.28 -2.71 2.55
C TYR A 71 -2.02 -3.34 1.95
N GLY A 72 -1.38 -2.68 1.01
CA GLY A 72 -0.24 -3.18 0.26
C GLY A 72 -0.63 -4.06 -0.92
N VAL A 73 -1.61 -4.92 -0.75
CA VAL A 73 -2.07 -5.87 -1.76
C VAL A 73 -2.69 -5.21 -3.00
N ASN A 74 -3.13 -3.97 -2.86
CA ASN A 74 -3.70 -3.20 -3.98
C ASN A 74 -2.68 -2.32 -4.68
N ILE A 75 -1.40 -2.45 -4.34
CA ILE A 75 -0.30 -1.73 -5.00
C ILE A 75 0.35 -2.68 -6.01
N HIS A 76 0.49 -2.20 -7.24
CA HIS A 76 1.04 -2.99 -8.34
C HIS A 76 2.19 -2.22 -8.99
N PHE A 77 3.38 -2.83 -8.97
CA PHE A 77 4.56 -2.27 -9.62
C PHE A 77 4.86 -3.00 -10.92
N GLY A 78 5.23 -2.24 -11.93
CA GLY A 78 5.97 -2.74 -13.07
C GLY A 78 7.41 -3.03 -12.67
N LYS A 79 8.32 -3.10 -13.62
CA LYS A 79 9.74 -3.39 -13.36
C LYS A 79 10.55 -2.11 -13.18
N GLY A 80 11.56 -2.18 -12.31
CA GLY A 80 12.50 -1.09 -12.13
C GLY A 80 11.91 0.16 -11.47
N CYS A 81 10.87 0.01 -10.67
CA CYS A 81 10.29 1.12 -9.93
C CYS A 81 11.13 1.46 -8.70
N PHE A 82 11.05 2.72 -8.31
CA PHE A 82 11.74 3.21 -7.12
C PHE A 82 10.83 4.15 -6.33
N VAL A 83 10.79 3.97 -5.02
CA VAL A 83 10.00 4.83 -4.11
C VAL A 83 10.93 5.36 -3.03
N ASN A 84 11.07 6.67 -2.96
CA ASN A 84 11.94 7.33 -2.02
C ASN A 84 11.33 7.42 -0.62
N TYR A 85 12.02 8.05 0.32
CA TYR A 85 11.66 8.10 1.74
C TYR A 85 10.30 8.74 2.01
N LYS A 86 9.59 8.24 3.02
CA LYS A 86 8.39 8.85 3.61
C LYS A 86 7.23 8.98 2.62
N CYS A 87 7.09 8.02 1.74
CA CYS A 87 5.92 7.98 0.86
C CYS A 87 4.76 7.27 1.54
N THR A 88 3.53 7.67 1.18
CA THR A 88 2.30 7.10 1.70
C THR A 88 1.39 6.76 0.53
N PHE A 89 1.07 5.48 0.38
CA PHE A 89 0.16 5.00 -0.66
C PHE A 89 -1.09 4.45 0.00
N LEU A 90 -2.17 5.21 -0.07
CA LEU A 90 -3.45 4.78 0.51
C LEU A 90 -4.20 3.96 -0.54
N ASP A 91 -3.92 2.68 -0.58
CA ASP A 91 -4.37 1.74 -1.60
C ASP A 91 -5.70 1.08 -1.26
N CYS A 92 -6.71 1.89 -0.94
CA CYS A 92 -8.09 1.40 -0.80
C CYS A 92 -8.60 0.90 -2.15
N ALA A 93 -8.30 1.60 -3.23
CA ALA A 93 -8.46 1.11 -4.60
C ALA A 93 -7.09 0.82 -5.21
N PRO A 94 -7.00 0.08 -6.31
CA PRO A 94 -5.72 -0.26 -6.93
C PRO A 94 -4.88 0.95 -7.32
N ILE A 95 -3.59 0.89 -6.99
CA ILE A 95 -2.56 1.85 -7.43
C ILE A 95 -1.58 1.07 -8.31
N THR A 96 -1.42 1.48 -9.54
CA THR A 96 -0.50 0.85 -10.48
C THR A 96 0.58 1.82 -10.92
N LEU A 97 1.84 1.44 -10.74
CA LEU A 97 2.99 2.17 -11.25
C LEU A 97 3.62 1.32 -12.36
N GLU A 98 3.69 1.87 -13.55
CA GLU A 98 4.26 1.16 -14.70
C GLU A 98 5.78 1.08 -14.62
N ASP A 99 6.40 0.39 -15.59
CA ASP A 99 7.84 0.16 -15.61
C ASP A 99 8.64 1.46 -15.49
N GLY A 100 9.66 1.43 -14.65
CA GLY A 100 10.62 2.53 -14.53
C GLY A 100 10.09 3.79 -13.82
N VAL A 101 8.95 3.72 -13.16
CA VAL A 101 8.42 4.88 -12.41
C VAL A 101 9.24 5.09 -11.14
N TRP A 102 9.73 6.31 -10.98
CA TRP A 102 10.45 6.74 -9.79
C TRP A 102 9.61 7.76 -9.03
N VAL A 103 9.37 7.48 -7.75
CA VAL A 103 8.57 8.34 -6.87
C VAL A 103 9.52 9.06 -5.91
N GLY A 104 9.44 10.39 -5.89
CA GLY A 104 10.24 11.22 -4.99
C GLY A 104 9.83 11.09 -3.53
N ALA A 105 10.63 11.67 -2.64
CA ALA A 105 10.36 11.64 -1.21
C ALA A 105 9.08 12.39 -0.84
N ASN A 106 8.39 11.93 0.20
CA ASN A 106 7.20 12.57 0.76
C ASN A 106 6.01 12.65 -0.21
N VAL A 107 5.93 11.75 -1.20
CA VAL A 107 4.79 11.69 -2.11
C VAL A 107 3.66 10.92 -1.47
N THR A 108 2.45 11.46 -1.56
CA THR A 108 1.24 10.77 -1.15
C THR A 108 0.39 10.45 -2.36
N ILE A 109 0.01 9.18 -2.52
CA ILE A 109 -0.97 8.73 -3.50
C ILE A 109 -2.15 8.19 -2.71
N ALA A 110 -3.29 8.89 -2.81
CA ALA A 110 -4.48 8.54 -2.04
C ALA A 110 -5.64 8.22 -2.96
N THR A 111 -6.15 6.99 -2.86
CA THR A 111 -7.33 6.57 -3.62
C THR A 111 -8.65 6.79 -2.88
N PRO A 112 -8.71 6.75 -1.53
CA PRO A 112 -9.97 6.91 -0.83
C PRO A 112 -10.49 8.35 -0.91
N CYS A 113 -11.81 8.46 -1.02
CA CYS A 113 -12.55 9.71 -0.92
C CYS A 113 -13.64 9.56 0.14
N HIS A 114 -14.15 10.70 0.60
CA HIS A 114 -15.28 10.71 1.53
C HIS A 114 -16.49 11.34 0.86
N PRO A 115 -17.71 10.84 1.16
CA PRO A 115 -18.93 11.49 0.67
C PRO A 115 -19.02 12.93 1.16
N PHE A 116 -19.60 13.82 0.33
CA PHE A 116 -19.82 15.20 0.72
C PHE A 116 -20.90 15.33 1.80
N LEU A 117 -21.93 14.49 1.73
CA LEU A 117 -23.02 14.50 2.70
C LEU A 117 -22.57 13.83 4.01
N SER A 118 -22.77 14.53 5.13
CA SER A 118 -22.31 14.05 6.44
C SER A 118 -22.97 12.75 6.89
N ASP A 119 -24.21 12.51 6.48
CA ASP A 119 -24.95 11.28 6.82
C ASP A 119 -24.48 10.04 6.04
N GLU A 120 -23.71 10.23 4.99
CA GLU A 120 -23.10 9.15 4.22
C GLU A 120 -21.68 8.80 4.67
N ARG A 121 -21.08 9.61 5.55
CA ARG A 121 -19.71 9.40 6.05
C ARG A 121 -19.65 8.53 7.29
#